data_524a3f7838f60cbe30e402f9b1d22785
#
_entry.id   524a3f7838f60cbe30e402f9b1d22785
#
_cell.length_a   1.000
_cell.length_b   1.000
_cell.length_c   1.000
_cell.angle_alpha   90.00
_cell.angle_beta   90.00
_cell.angle_gamma   90.00
#
_symmetry.space_group_name_H-M   'P 1'
#
loop_
_entity.id
_entity.type
_entity.pdbx_description
1 polymer ?
#
loop_
_entity_poly.entity_id
_entity_poly.type
_entity_poly.pdbx_seq_one_letter_code
_entity_poly.pdbx_strand_id
1 'polypeptide(L)'
;YHDFDATYYDRTRTHPNMGYTTFKAIGAGLDIPDHVMYSDLECMEAVYGDFIQDDKFNMYFMSFSGHLPYNYDNQYICMINREGAENVLSGKGYSDEAIAYVAAQMELDKALEFLMDKLEETGKLDNTLFIVAPDHYPYGLSDGTYNELAGKDIENDVFELHHNQFGIWSSSMEKPVVVDKLCSSVDILPTVLNLLG
;
A
#
# COMPACT_ATOMS: atom_id res chain seq x y z
N TYR A 1 -11.28 -0.42 -4.32
CA TYR A 1 -10.57 0.06 -5.53
C TYR A 1 -9.30 -0.74 -5.72
N HIS A 2 -8.89 -0.90 -6.96
CA HIS A 2 -7.66 -1.59 -7.31
C HIS A 2 -7.14 -1.11 -8.67
N ASP A 3 -5.91 -0.71 -8.75
CA ASP A 3 -5.25 -0.21 -9.95
C ASP A 3 -4.64 -1.33 -10.82
N PHE A 4 -5.31 -2.46 -10.90
CA PHE A 4 -4.96 -3.59 -11.74
C PHE A 4 -6.21 -4.20 -12.40
N ASP A 5 -6.06 -5.28 -13.17
CA ASP A 5 -7.13 -5.96 -13.90
C ASP A 5 -8.29 -6.39 -12.97
N ALA A 6 -9.49 -5.92 -13.31
CA ALA A 6 -10.70 -6.17 -12.53
C ALA A 6 -11.08 -7.65 -12.44
N THR A 7 -10.69 -8.45 -13.42
CA THR A 7 -11.05 -9.88 -13.48
C THR A 7 -10.12 -10.76 -12.64
N TYR A 8 -8.98 -10.21 -12.20
CA TYR A 8 -8.02 -10.93 -11.40
C TYR A 8 -8.64 -11.38 -10.07
N TYR A 9 -8.51 -12.66 -9.72
CA TYR A 9 -9.19 -13.29 -8.56
C TYR A 9 -10.70 -13.11 -8.51
N ASP A 10 -11.38 -12.94 -9.67
CA ASP A 10 -12.84 -12.76 -9.75
C ASP A 10 -13.34 -11.56 -8.89
N ARG A 11 -12.52 -10.48 -8.81
CA ARG A 11 -12.78 -9.35 -7.92
C ARG A 11 -14.07 -8.60 -8.27
N THR A 12 -14.48 -8.60 -9.52
CA THR A 12 -15.79 -8.07 -9.96
C THR A 12 -16.97 -8.70 -9.25
N ARG A 13 -16.81 -9.90 -8.69
CA ARG A 13 -17.83 -10.62 -7.93
C ARG A 13 -17.52 -10.66 -6.43
N THR A 14 -16.26 -10.91 -6.06
CA THR A 14 -15.88 -11.11 -4.66
C THR A 14 -16.05 -9.84 -3.84
N HIS A 15 -15.65 -8.66 -4.33
CA HIS A 15 -15.78 -7.41 -3.57
C HIS A 15 -17.25 -6.99 -3.37
N PRO A 16 -18.14 -6.98 -4.38
CA PRO A 16 -19.56 -6.74 -4.14
C PRO A 16 -20.19 -7.75 -3.18
N ASN A 17 -19.79 -9.03 -3.23
CA ASN A 17 -20.27 -10.05 -2.30
C ASN A 17 -19.80 -9.81 -0.85
N MET A 18 -18.71 -9.08 -0.63
CA MET A 18 -18.28 -8.64 0.70
C MET A 18 -19.03 -7.40 1.21
N GLY A 19 -19.97 -6.87 0.42
CA GLY A 19 -20.81 -5.73 0.81
C GLY A 19 -20.34 -4.38 0.31
N TYR A 20 -19.29 -4.30 -0.52
CA TYR A 20 -18.88 -3.05 -1.14
C TYR A 20 -19.87 -2.64 -2.22
N THR A 21 -20.38 -1.41 -2.13
CA THR A 21 -21.38 -0.87 -3.09
C THR A 21 -20.76 -0.43 -4.39
N THR A 22 -19.46 -0.09 -4.36
CA THR A 22 -18.69 0.36 -5.53
C THR A 22 -17.43 -0.48 -5.63
N PHE A 23 -17.15 -1.00 -6.81
CA PHE A 23 -15.88 -1.63 -7.16
C PHE A 23 -15.38 -1.01 -8.47
N LYS A 24 -14.17 -0.44 -8.44
CA LYS A 24 -13.49 0.07 -9.64
C LYS A 24 -12.08 -0.52 -9.73
N ALA A 25 -11.72 -0.95 -10.91
CA ALA A 25 -10.40 -1.44 -11.27
C ALA A 25 -10.18 -1.25 -12.78
N ILE A 26 -8.99 -1.54 -13.30
CA ILE A 26 -8.72 -1.51 -14.73
C ILE A 26 -9.67 -2.47 -15.43
N GLY A 27 -10.40 -1.96 -16.42
CA GLY A 27 -11.47 -2.71 -17.13
C GLY A 27 -12.82 -2.73 -16.41
N ALA A 28 -12.96 -2.08 -15.25
CA ALA A 28 -14.21 -1.98 -14.50
C ALA A 28 -14.39 -0.57 -13.89
N GLY A 29 -14.36 0.45 -14.74
CA GLY A 29 -14.71 1.82 -14.37
C GLY A 29 -13.60 2.65 -13.73
N LEU A 30 -12.39 2.14 -13.61
CA LEU A 30 -11.20 2.90 -13.31
C LEU A 30 -10.58 3.38 -14.64
N ASP A 31 -10.41 4.69 -14.77
CA ASP A 31 -9.81 5.34 -15.95
C ASP A 31 -8.57 6.11 -15.48
N ILE A 32 -7.42 5.51 -15.65
CA ILE A 32 -6.10 6.08 -15.33
C ILE A 32 -5.15 5.84 -16.50
N PRO A 33 -4.03 6.60 -16.61
CA PRO A 33 -3.06 6.39 -17.68
C PRO A 33 -2.56 4.95 -17.74
N ASP A 34 -2.42 4.43 -18.97
CA ASP A 34 -1.90 3.09 -19.20
C ASP A 34 -0.37 3.10 -19.12
N HIS A 35 0.15 2.60 -18.04
CA HIS A 35 1.57 2.39 -17.80
C HIS A 35 1.88 0.89 -17.72
N VAL A 36 3.14 0.52 -17.91
CA VAL A 36 3.56 -0.89 -17.71
C VAL A 36 3.24 -1.37 -16.29
N MET A 37 3.36 -0.46 -15.32
CA MET A 37 2.90 -0.68 -13.94
C MET A 37 2.13 0.57 -13.51
N TYR A 38 0.97 0.39 -12.95
CA TYR A 38 0.06 1.47 -12.58
C TYR A 38 0.53 2.22 -11.34
N SER A 39 0.05 3.45 -11.20
CA SER A 39 0.38 4.35 -10.08
C SER A 39 -0.75 4.37 -9.06
N ASP A 40 -0.44 4.07 -7.82
CA ASP A 40 -1.39 4.20 -6.70
C ASP A 40 -1.86 5.64 -6.52
N LEU A 41 -0.99 6.62 -6.76
CA LEU A 41 -1.36 8.04 -6.69
C LEU A 41 -2.40 8.39 -7.76
N GLU A 42 -2.15 8.05 -9.03
CA GLU A 42 -3.11 8.30 -10.12
C GLU A 42 -4.44 7.57 -9.87
N CYS A 43 -4.39 6.36 -9.33
CA CYS A 43 -5.60 5.64 -8.93
C CYS A 43 -6.35 6.37 -7.82
N MET A 44 -5.66 6.81 -6.77
CA MET A 44 -6.29 7.53 -5.67
C MET A 44 -6.89 8.85 -6.14
N GLU A 45 -6.20 9.60 -7.01
CA GLU A 45 -6.70 10.84 -7.63
C GLU A 45 -7.97 10.59 -8.47
N ALA A 46 -8.06 9.44 -9.14
CA ALA A 46 -9.21 9.09 -9.95
C ALA A 46 -10.45 8.66 -9.12
N VAL A 47 -10.25 8.10 -7.92
CA VAL A 47 -11.35 7.48 -7.16
C VAL A 47 -11.76 8.22 -5.88
N TYR A 48 -10.93 9.13 -5.35
CA TYR A 48 -11.26 9.80 -4.06
C TYR A 48 -12.60 10.55 -4.09
N GLY A 49 -12.97 11.08 -5.24
CA GLY A 49 -14.25 11.78 -5.45
C GLY A 49 -15.48 10.90 -5.27
N ASP A 50 -15.33 9.57 -5.36
CA ASP A 50 -16.46 8.64 -5.23
C ASP A 50 -16.98 8.54 -3.78
N PHE A 51 -16.15 8.83 -2.78
CA PHE A 51 -16.50 8.64 -1.36
C PHE A 51 -16.22 9.85 -0.47
N ILE A 52 -15.38 10.78 -0.91
CA ILE A 52 -14.90 11.88 -0.05
C ILE A 52 -16.04 12.79 0.45
N GLN A 53 -17.16 12.87 -0.27
CA GLN A 53 -18.33 13.67 0.13
C GLN A 53 -19.35 12.90 0.98
N ASP A 54 -19.24 11.58 1.07
CA ASP A 54 -20.17 10.77 1.86
C ASP A 54 -20.03 11.07 3.37
N ASP A 55 -21.13 11.08 4.09
CA ASP A 55 -21.11 11.27 5.55
C ASP A 55 -20.35 10.15 6.27
N LYS A 56 -20.42 8.94 5.72
CA LYS A 56 -19.70 7.75 6.21
C LYS A 56 -19.26 6.91 5.03
N PHE A 57 -18.04 6.45 5.06
CA PHE A 57 -17.52 5.52 4.06
C PHE A 57 -16.65 4.43 4.69
N ASN A 58 -16.54 3.32 3.98
CA ASN A 58 -15.55 2.27 4.20
C ASN A 58 -14.88 2.01 2.85
N MET A 59 -13.63 2.41 2.73
CA MET A 59 -12.86 2.27 1.51
C MET A 59 -11.79 1.20 1.70
N TYR A 60 -11.78 0.21 0.81
CA TYR A 60 -10.72 -0.76 0.67
C TYR A 60 -9.93 -0.44 -0.60
N PHE A 61 -8.67 -0.17 -0.44
CA PHE A 61 -7.74 0.11 -1.52
C PHE A 61 -6.68 -0.98 -1.56
N MET A 62 -6.58 -1.67 -2.67
CA MET A 62 -5.51 -2.63 -2.92
C MET A 62 -4.49 -1.96 -3.82
N SER A 63 -3.35 -1.60 -3.24
CA SER A 63 -2.27 -0.92 -3.92
C SER A 63 -1.54 -1.85 -4.89
N PHE A 64 -0.92 -1.26 -5.90
CA PHE A 64 0.02 -1.93 -6.79
C PHE A 64 1.48 -1.68 -6.39
N SER A 65 1.73 -0.66 -5.59
CA SER A 65 3.05 -0.34 -5.05
C SER A 65 3.63 -1.52 -4.27
N GLY A 66 4.91 -1.75 -4.47
CA GLY A 66 5.58 -2.93 -3.90
C GLY A 66 5.47 -4.20 -4.72
N HIS A 67 4.70 -4.22 -5.83
CA HIS A 67 4.68 -5.36 -6.75
C HIS A 67 5.95 -5.40 -7.62
N LEU A 68 6.46 -6.60 -7.87
CA LEU A 68 7.58 -6.85 -8.79
C LEU A 68 7.24 -6.43 -10.24
N PRO A 69 8.23 -6.18 -11.12
CA PRO A 69 9.68 -6.26 -10.91
C PRO A 69 10.25 -4.96 -10.31
N TYR A 70 11.35 -5.07 -9.55
CA TYR A 70 12.01 -3.92 -8.94
C TYR A 70 13.18 -3.46 -9.80
N ASN A 71 12.91 -2.67 -10.83
CA ASN A 71 13.91 -2.16 -11.76
C ASN A 71 13.45 -0.86 -12.43
N TYR A 72 14.37 -0.24 -13.17
CA TYR A 72 14.13 1.02 -13.87
C TYR A 72 13.90 0.86 -15.38
N ASP A 73 13.89 -0.37 -15.89
CA ASP A 73 13.77 -0.63 -17.33
C ASP A 73 12.30 -0.66 -17.78
N ASN A 74 11.44 -1.22 -16.95
CA ASN A 74 10.03 -1.44 -17.30
C ASN A 74 9.05 -1.29 -16.11
N GLN A 75 9.50 -0.78 -14.96
CA GLN A 75 8.64 -0.50 -13.82
C GLN A 75 8.43 1.01 -13.68
N TYR A 76 7.28 1.50 -14.17
CA TYR A 76 6.97 2.94 -14.22
C TYR A 76 7.11 3.62 -12.85
N ILE A 77 6.52 3.06 -11.80
CA ILE A 77 6.56 3.66 -10.46
C ILE A 77 7.97 3.67 -9.84
N CYS A 78 8.83 2.71 -10.19
CA CYS A 78 10.24 2.78 -9.82
C CYS A 78 10.95 3.94 -10.55
N MET A 79 10.66 4.12 -11.84
CA MET A 79 11.31 5.15 -12.66
C MET A 79 10.98 6.56 -12.18
N ILE A 80 9.70 6.86 -11.91
CA ILE A 80 9.26 8.20 -11.50
C ILE A 80 9.69 8.57 -10.07
N ASN A 81 9.94 7.57 -9.22
CA ASN A 81 10.35 7.75 -7.82
C ASN A 81 11.85 7.55 -7.58
N ARG A 82 12.62 7.26 -8.65
CA ARG A 82 14.06 6.95 -8.58
C ARG A 82 14.85 7.98 -7.80
N GLU A 83 14.76 9.24 -8.18
CA GLU A 83 15.52 10.32 -7.55
C GLU A 83 15.22 10.45 -6.05
N GLY A 84 13.96 10.32 -5.68
CA GLY A 84 13.53 10.34 -4.28
C GLY A 84 14.14 9.19 -3.47
N ALA A 85 14.10 7.98 -4.00
CA ALA A 85 14.66 6.80 -3.35
C ALA A 85 16.19 6.87 -3.26
N GLU A 86 16.88 7.30 -4.32
CA GLU A 86 18.34 7.53 -4.32
C GLU A 86 18.73 8.55 -3.26
N ASN A 87 17.98 9.63 -3.09
CA ASN A 87 18.26 10.66 -2.08
C ASN A 87 18.11 10.12 -0.65
N VAL A 88 17.02 9.36 -0.37
CA VAL A 88 16.76 8.76 0.96
C VAL A 88 17.85 7.73 1.33
N LEU A 89 18.32 6.98 0.35
CA LEU A 89 19.29 5.90 0.54
C LEU A 89 20.74 6.34 0.24
N SER A 90 20.97 7.62 -0.07
CA SER A 90 22.28 8.15 -0.45
C SER A 90 23.37 7.79 0.56
N GLY A 91 24.52 7.33 0.05
CA GLY A 91 25.70 7.00 0.84
C GLY A 91 25.60 5.70 1.65
N LYS A 92 24.51 4.95 1.55
CA LYS A 92 24.33 3.70 2.28
C LYS A 92 24.80 2.45 1.54
N GLY A 93 25.09 2.57 0.24
CA GLY A 93 25.66 1.48 -0.58
C GLY A 93 24.66 0.40 -0.99
N TYR A 94 23.38 0.72 -1.04
CA TYR A 94 22.32 -0.20 -1.49
C TYR A 94 22.42 -0.51 -2.99
N SER A 95 21.99 -1.72 -3.38
CA SER A 95 21.89 -2.17 -4.77
C SER A 95 20.80 -1.40 -5.52
N ASP A 96 20.88 -1.38 -6.86
CA ASP A 96 19.86 -0.76 -7.71
C ASP A 96 18.48 -1.39 -7.48
N GLU A 97 18.40 -2.70 -7.23
CA GLU A 97 17.14 -3.40 -6.95
C GLU A 97 16.54 -2.97 -5.60
N ALA A 98 17.36 -2.84 -4.56
CA ALA A 98 16.91 -2.35 -3.25
C ALA A 98 16.39 -0.91 -3.35
N ILE A 99 17.08 -0.05 -4.10
CA ILE A 99 16.64 1.33 -4.33
C ILE A 99 15.35 1.36 -5.15
N ALA A 100 15.22 0.52 -6.18
CA ALA A 100 14.00 0.41 -6.98
C ALA A 100 12.81 -0.10 -6.16
N TYR A 101 13.03 -1.05 -5.23
CA TYR A 101 12.01 -1.49 -4.29
C TYR A 101 11.50 -0.33 -3.42
N VAL A 102 12.40 0.46 -2.85
CA VAL A 102 12.02 1.66 -2.07
C VAL A 102 11.29 2.68 -2.94
N ALA A 103 11.75 2.90 -4.18
CA ALA A 103 11.07 3.77 -5.14
C ALA A 103 9.62 3.32 -5.41
N ALA A 104 9.39 2.02 -5.55
CA ALA A 104 8.04 1.47 -5.71
C ALA A 104 7.16 1.75 -4.48
N GLN A 105 7.68 1.59 -3.26
CA GLN A 105 6.93 1.87 -2.02
C GLN A 105 6.58 3.36 -1.86
N MET A 106 7.40 4.27 -2.38
CA MET A 106 7.14 5.71 -2.32
C MET A 106 5.86 6.12 -3.08
N GLU A 107 5.40 5.31 -4.01
CA GLU A 107 4.17 5.60 -4.75
C GLU A 107 2.94 5.46 -3.86
N LEU A 108 2.89 4.42 -3.01
CA LEU A 108 1.83 4.30 -2.00
C LEU A 108 1.89 5.43 -0.96
N ASP A 109 3.09 5.83 -0.55
CA ASP A 109 3.29 6.94 0.39
C ASP A 109 2.66 8.23 -0.15
N LYS A 110 2.91 8.56 -1.42
CA LYS A 110 2.29 9.70 -2.10
C LYS A 110 0.77 9.58 -2.22
N ALA A 111 0.25 8.39 -2.51
CA ALA A 111 -1.19 8.15 -2.58
C ALA A 111 -1.86 8.36 -1.21
N LEU A 112 -1.20 7.93 -0.14
CA LEU A 112 -1.68 8.16 1.22
C LEU A 112 -1.60 9.64 1.61
N GLU A 113 -0.51 10.34 1.30
CA GLU A 113 -0.39 11.79 1.51
C GLU A 113 -1.54 12.53 0.83
N PHE A 114 -1.75 12.27 -0.47
CA PHE A 114 -2.85 12.86 -1.22
C PHE A 114 -4.22 12.62 -0.57
N LEU A 115 -4.50 11.38 -0.16
CA LEU A 115 -5.77 11.04 0.50
C LEU A 115 -5.93 11.77 1.83
N MET A 116 -4.87 11.84 2.64
CA MET A 116 -4.90 12.53 3.93
C MET A 116 -5.15 14.02 3.75
N ASP A 117 -4.51 14.66 2.77
CA ASP A 117 -4.74 16.08 2.43
C ASP A 117 -6.19 16.31 2.03
N LYS A 118 -6.78 15.44 1.19
CA LYS A 118 -8.19 15.55 0.78
C LYS A 118 -9.17 15.35 1.95
N LEU A 119 -8.85 14.48 2.88
CA LEU A 119 -9.63 14.29 4.10
C LEU A 119 -9.51 15.48 5.04
N GLU A 120 -8.35 16.11 5.13
CA GLU A 120 -8.16 17.34 5.89
C GLU A 120 -8.94 18.51 5.28
N GLU A 121 -8.83 18.73 3.96
CA GLU A 121 -9.58 19.73 3.20
C GLU A 121 -11.11 19.63 3.42
N THR A 122 -11.62 18.42 3.59
CA THR A 122 -13.06 18.14 3.80
C THR A 122 -13.45 18.02 5.28
N GLY A 123 -12.50 18.19 6.21
CA GLY A 123 -12.73 18.11 7.66
C GLY A 123 -13.03 16.69 8.16
N LYS A 124 -12.63 15.65 7.42
CA LYS A 124 -12.92 14.25 7.74
C LYS A 124 -11.73 13.50 8.34
N LEU A 125 -10.52 14.05 8.24
CA LEU A 125 -9.29 13.37 8.69
C LEU A 125 -9.38 12.93 10.16
N ASP A 126 -9.92 13.80 11.03
CA ASP A 126 -10.04 13.53 12.47
C ASP A 126 -11.02 12.40 12.82
N ASN A 127 -11.90 12.05 11.89
CA ASN A 127 -12.86 10.96 12.05
C ASN A 127 -12.56 9.77 11.13
N THR A 128 -11.35 9.70 10.58
CA THR A 128 -10.93 8.62 9.70
C THR A 128 -9.90 7.73 10.39
N LEU A 129 -10.13 6.43 10.30
CA LEU A 129 -9.18 5.39 10.74
C LEU A 129 -8.50 4.80 9.51
N PHE A 130 -7.18 4.87 9.46
CA PHE A 130 -6.36 4.22 8.45
C PHE A 130 -5.86 2.88 8.97
N ILE A 131 -5.99 1.85 8.14
CA ILE A 131 -5.48 0.52 8.42
C ILE A 131 -4.63 0.11 7.23
N VAL A 132 -3.35 -0.11 7.45
CA VAL A 132 -2.39 -0.49 6.41
C VAL A 132 -1.79 -1.84 6.77
N ALA A 133 -1.92 -2.80 5.89
CA ALA A 133 -1.37 -4.15 6.07
C ALA A 133 -0.83 -4.68 4.75
N PRO A 134 0.33 -5.34 4.74
CA PRO A 134 0.80 -6.06 3.56
C PRO A 134 -0.02 -7.34 3.38
N ASP A 135 -0.14 -7.78 2.14
CA ASP A 135 -0.75 -9.07 1.79
C ASP A 135 0.26 -10.22 1.83
N HIS A 136 1.54 -9.95 1.53
CA HIS A 136 2.65 -10.91 1.57
C HIS A 136 4.01 -10.19 1.62
N TYR A 137 5.09 -10.95 1.77
CA TYR A 137 6.45 -10.44 1.62
C TYR A 137 6.80 -10.19 0.13
N PRO A 138 7.81 -9.35 -0.18
CA PRO A 138 8.15 -9.00 -1.57
C PRO A 138 8.93 -10.12 -2.29
N TYR A 139 8.28 -11.25 -2.58
CA TYR A 139 8.88 -12.48 -3.13
C TYR A 139 9.58 -12.31 -4.50
N GLY A 140 9.54 -11.12 -5.10
CA GLY A 140 10.20 -10.82 -6.36
C GLY A 140 11.60 -10.20 -6.25
N LEU A 141 12.11 -10.04 -5.04
CA LEU A 141 13.48 -9.59 -4.82
C LEU A 141 14.48 -10.71 -5.08
N SER A 142 15.67 -10.36 -5.61
CA SER A 142 16.77 -11.29 -5.81
C SER A 142 17.42 -11.71 -4.49
N ASP A 143 18.09 -12.86 -4.51
CA ASP A 143 18.86 -13.36 -3.38
C ASP A 143 19.85 -12.29 -2.87
N GLY A 144 19.89 -12.09 -1.58
CA GLY A 144 20.74 -11.08 -0.92
C GLY A 144 20.06 -9.71 -0.74
N THR A 145 19.11 -9.33 -1.58
CA THR A 145 18.43 -8.02 -1.48
C THR A 145 17.54 -7.92 -0.24
N TYR A 146 16.93 -9.00 0.20
CA TYR A 146 16.19 -9.03 1.48
C TYR A 146 17.09 -8.72 2.67
N ASN A 147 18.27 -9.36 2.72
CA ASN A 147 19.24 -9.16 3.79
C ASN A 147 19.81 -7.74 3.77
N GLU A 148 20.03 -7.20 2.57
CA GLU A 148 20.46 -5.83 2.36
C GLU A 148 19.44 -4.82 2.92
N LEU A 149 18.17 -4.96 2.56
CA LEU A 149 17.08 -4.09 3.04
C LEU A 149 16.84 -4.23 4.54
N ALA A 150 16.88 -5.46 5.06
CA ALA A 150 16.68 -5.74 6.47
C ALA A 150 17.88 -5.36 7.36
N GLY A 151 19.09 -5.20 6.78
CA GLY A 151 20.33 -4.98 7.51
C GLY A 151 20.77 -6.20 8.35
N LYS A 152 20.21 -7.36 8.10
CA LYS A 152 20.51 -8.64 8.77
C LYS A 152 20.14 -9.81 7.88
N ASP A 153 20.64 -11.01 8.17
CA ASP A 153 20.23 -12.23 7.46
C ASP A 153 18.79 -12.61 7.85
N ILE A 154 17.88 -12.56 6.88
CA ILE A 154 16.47 -12.97 7.01
C ILE A 154 16.07 -14.01 5.98
N GLU A 155 16.81 -14.17 4.88
CA GLU A 155 16.45 -15.08 3.79
C GLU A 155 16.42 -16.54 4.21
N ASN A 156 17.27 -16.89 5.17
CA ASN A 156 17.37 -18.25 5.71
C ASN A 156 16.45 -18.51 6.91
N ASP A 157 15.70 -17.51 7.36
CA ASP A 157 14.76 -17.61 8.47
C ASP A 157 13.34 -17.41 7.98
N VAL A 158 12.57 -18.47 7.90
CA VAL A 158 11.17 -18.45 7.41
C VAL A 158 10.30 -17.49 8.22
N PHE A 159 10.51 -17.36 9.52
CA PHE A 159 9.71 -16.44 10.34
C PHE A 159 10.10 -14.99 10.10
N GLU A 160 11.39 -14.69 10.03
CA GLU A 160 11.88 -13.34 9.75
C GLU A 160 11.50 -12.88 8.33
N LEU A 161 11.62 -13.76 7.32
CA LEU A 161 11.24 -13.45 5.94
C LEU A 161 9.76 -13.11 5.80
N HIS A 162 8.89 -13.77 6.56
CA HIS A 162 7.43 -13.55 6.54
C HIS A 162 6.96 -12.59 7.63
N HIS A 163 7.87 -12.03 8.41
CA HIS A 163 7.54 -11.07 9.46
C HIS A 163 7.10 -9.75 8.83
N ASN A 164 5.81 -9.49 8.91
CA ASN A 164 5.18 -8.27 8.44
C ASN A 164 4.66 -7.45 9.61
N GLN A 165 4.35 -6.19 9.34
CA GLN A 165 3.70 -5.30 10.30
C GLN A 165 2.41 -4.78 9.69
N PHE A 166 1.38 -4.61 10.50
CA PHE A 166 0.27 -3.78 10.12
C PHE A 166 0.17 -2.57 11.03
N GLY A 167 -0.28 -1.46 10.44
CA GLY A 167 -0.44 -0.20 11.15
C GLY A 167 -1.90 0.22 11.22
N ILE A 168 -2.27 0.80 12.34
CA ILE A 168 -3.53 1.52 12.50
C ILE A 168 -3.19 2.96 12.88
N TRP A 169 -3.75 3.92 12.16
CA TRP A 169 -3.49 5.32 12.41
C TRP A 169 -4.77 6.15 12.42
N SER A 170 -4.81 7.15 13.29
CA SER A 170 -5.83 8.20 13.35
C SER A 170 -5.15 9.49 13.82
N SER A 171 -5.62 10.64 13.37
CA SER A 171 -5.13 11.97 13.81
C SER A 171 -5.28 12.19 15.32
N SER A 172 -6.18 11.47 15.98
CA SER A 172 -6.39 11.53 17.43
C SER A 172 -5.30 10.81 18.25
N MET A 173 -4.37 10.10 17.59
CA MET A 173 -3.28 9.40 18.29
C MET A 173 -2.19 10.37 18.73
N GLU A 174 -2.05 10.58 20.05
CA GLU A 174 -1.04 11.48 20.61
C GLU A 174 0.39 10.94 20.48
N LYS A 175 0.55 9.63 20.44
CA LYS A 175 1.86 8.96 20.34
C LYS A 175 1.73 7.56 19.75
N PRO A 176 2.82 7.06 19.13
CA PRO A 176 2.85 5.68 18.66
C PRO A 176 2.67 4.68 19.80
N VAL A 177 1.92 3.61 19.53
CA VAL A 177 1.80 2.44 20.40
C VAL A 177 2.34 1.23 19.66
N VAL A 178 3.41 0.63 20.18
CA VAL A 178 4.01 -0.58 19.61
C VAL A 178 3.45 -1.78 20.36
N VAL A 179 2.97 -2.77 19.61
CA VAL A 179 2.42 -4.03 20.13
C VAL A 179 3.27 -5.18 19.62
N ASP A 180 4.16 -5.70 20.47
CA ASP A 180 5.09 -6.79 20.13
C ASP A 180 4.46 -8.19 20.16
N LYS A 181 3.16 -8.28 20.41
CA LYS A 181 2.45 -9.55 20.39
C LYS A 181 2.35 -10.08 18.97
N LEU A 182 2.79 -11.31 18.74
CA LEU A 182 2.63 -11.99 17.48
C LEU A 182 1.13 -12.11 17.13
N CYS A 183 0.81 -11.74 15.92
CA CYS A 183 -0.52 -11.83 15.32
C CYS A 183 -0.40 -12.25 13.85
N SER A 184 -1.51 -12.46 13.19
CA SER A 184 -1.57 -12.77 11.77
C SER A 184 -2.69 -11.97 11.09
N SER A 185 -2.81 -12.07 9.77
CA SER A 185 -3.83 -11.34 9.01
C SER A 185 -5.27 -11.61 9.49
N VAL A 186 -5.54 -12.78 10.11
CA VAL A 186 -6.87 -13.09 10.68
C VAL A 186 -7.20 -12.27 11.93
N ASP A 187 -6.21 -11.68 12.58
CA ASP A 187 -6.39 -10.83 13.77
C ASP A 187 -6.74 -9.38 13.42
N ILE A 188 -6.55 -8.96 12.16
CA ILE A 188 -6.78 -7.57 11.72
C ILE A 188 -8.25 -7.19 11.95
N LEU A 189 -9.17 -7.93 11.35
CA LEU A 189 -10.60 -7.61 11.45
C LEU A 189 -11.13 -7.61 12.89
N PRO A 190 -10.86 -8.63 13.75
CA PRO A 190 -11.24 -8.59 15.15
C PRO A 190 -10.66 -7.40 15.92
N THR A 191 -9.39 -7.01 15.62
CA THR A 191 -8.76 -5.86 16.25
C THR A 191 -9.49 -4.57 15.88
N VAL A 192 -9.78 -4.37 14.60
CA VAL A 192 -10.51 -3.18 14.12
C VAL A 192 -11.91 -3.11 14.71
N LEU A 193 -12.65 -4.22 14.71
CA LEU A 193 -13.99 -4.27 15.31
C LEU A 193 -13.96 -3.95 16.81
N ASN A 194 -12.96 -4.42 17.54
CA ASN A 194 -12.81 -4.09 18.96
C ASN A 194 -12.47 -2.62 19.22
N LEU A 195 -11.76 -1.96 18.30
CA LEU A 195 -11.44 -0.52 18.40
C LEU A 195 -12.66 0.36 18.09
N LEU A 196 -13.53 -0.11 17.22
CA LEU A 196 -14.71 0.66 16.79
C LEU A 196 -15.93 0.45 17.69
N GLY A 197 -15.93 -0.51 18.61
CA GLY A 197 -17.00 -0.83 19.57
C GLY A 197 -17.95 -1.88 19.03
#